data_af0aac35d28b86005348be444123435f
#
_entry.id   af0aac35d28b86005348be444123435f
#
_cell.length_a   1.000
_cell.length_b   1.000
_cell.length_c   1.000
_cell.angle_alpha   90.00
_cell.angle_beta   90.00
_cell.angle_gamma   90.00
#
_symmetry.space_group_name_H-M   'P 1'
#
loop_
_entity.id
_entity.type
_entity.pdbx_description
1 polymer ?
#
loop_
_entity_poly.entity_id
_entity_poly.type
_entity_poly.pdbx_seq_one_letter_code
_entity_poly.pdbx_strand_id
1 'polypeptide(L)'
;MRTSQPQTPQAIAGRGISRLLALAVAAFATVRSLVSGTIRRLVRPMGVYLAGRWVRGLSLDELRELVLQARWGGTLDARDSAMLTSVLEFHDKRAHDVMRPRTDVVALPVDSSEEAVLAVMIAERYSRYPVYRESLDDILGVFLAKDLLLHERGTPFSLEQYTREAMYVPATRRAELVLDDLRRTRAHMAIVLDEYGGTAGLVTMEDLVEQVIGEIADEYDPTTRTSLEADGVLELAGPLSLIDVRADYQLDIPEGEWTTLGGFAFAMLGRAPRVGDRVLFPGGELEIVAIDGRRVAALRVHRARSARSPVPPSPVPA
;
A
#
# COMPACT_ATOMS: atom_id res chain seq x y z
N MET A 1 37.54 -32.90 -82.07
CA MET A 1 36.30 -32.14 -81.95
C MET A 1 36.12 -31.85 -80.50
N ARG A 2 36.46 -30.62 -80.02
CA ARG A 2 36.22 -30.11 -78.64
C ARG A 2 35.26 -28.95 -78.81
N THR A 3 34.08 -29.11 -78.30
CA THR A 3 33.07 -28.06 -78.23
C THR A 3 33.25 -27.25 -76.94
N SER A 4 33.65 -25.99 -77.07
CA SER A 4 33.73 -25.00 -76.03
C SER A 4 32.33 -24.41 -75.76
N GLN A 5 31.86 -24.50 -74.55
CA GLN A 5 30.69 -23.77 -74.07
C GLN A 5 31.06 -22.32 -73.62
N PRO A 6 30.24 -21.33 -73.88
CA PRO A 6 30.48 -19.96 -73.44
C PRO A 6 30.06 -19.78 -71.99
N GLN A 7 30.96 -19.17 -71.17
CA GLN A 7 30.68 -18.76 -69.83
C GLN A 7 29.85 -17.45 -69.79
N THR A 8 28.74 -17.45 -69.07
CA THR A 8 27.83 -16.30 -68.91
C THR A 8 28.42 -15.29 -67.93
N PRO A 9 28.29 -13.94 -68.18
CA PRO A 9 28.93 -12.87 -67.35
C PRO A 9 28.18 -12.49 -66.08
N GLN A 10 27.17 -13.25 -65.64
CA GLN A 10 26.33 -12.83 -64.47
C GLN A 10 26.85 -13.21 -63.10
N ALA A 11 27.94 -13.96 -62.95
CA ALA A 11 28.41 -14.45 -61.67
C ALA A 11 29.39 -13.51 -60.93
N ILE A 12 29.83 -12.41 -61.53
CA ILE A 12 30.86 -11.52 -60.95
C ILE A 12 30.26 -10.26 -60.32
N ALA A 13 29.05 -9.83 -60.72
CA ALA A 13 28.40 -8.63 -60.16
C ALA A 13 27.82 -8.81 -58.74
N GLY A 14 27.41 -10.04 -58.37
CA GLY A 14 26.74 -10.30 -57.08
C GLY A 14 27.67 -10.26 -55.83
N ARG A 15 28.99 -10.52 -56.02
CA ARG A 15 29.93 -10.55 -54.87
C ARG A 15 30.49 -9.19 -54.47
N GLY A 16 30.41 -8.18 -55.31
CA GLY A 16 30.83 -6.82 -55.03
C GLY A 16 29.80 -6.05 -54.22
N ILE A 17 28.54 -6.20 -54.57
CA ILE A 17 27.44 -5.46 -53.94
C ILE A 17 27.19 -5.95 -52.51
N SER A 18 27.29 -7.27 -52.27
CA SER A 18 27.14 -7.84 -50.93
C SER A 18 28.24 -7.42 -49.96
N ARG A 19 29.50 -7.23 -50.46
CA ARG A 19 30.62 -6.75 -49.64
C ARG A 19 30.50 -5.25 -49.32
N LEU A 20 30.02 -4.43 -50.25
CA LEU A 20 29.76 -3.01 -50.02
C LEU A 20 28.60 -2.80 -49.07
N LEU A 21 27.53 -3.57 -49.15
CA LEU A 21 26.41 -3.53 -48.19
C LEU A 21 26.85 -3.98 -46.78
N ALA A 22 27.67 -5.04 -46.70
CA ALA A 22 28.20 -5.51 -45.40
C ALA A 22 29.14 -4.48 -44.75
N LEU A 23 29.97 -3.78 -45.55
CA LEU A 23 30.82 -2.69 -45.09
C LEU A 23 30.00 -1.47 -44.66
N ALA A 24 28.95 -1.09 -45.37
CA ALA A 24 28.05 -0.01 -45.03
C ALA A 24 27.29 -0.29 -43.72
N VAL A 25 26.79 -1.52 -43.54
CA VAL A 25 26.11 -1.93 -42.30
C VAL A 25 27.07 -1.98 -41.11
N ALA A 26 28.32 -2.46 -41.31
CA ALA A 26 29.34 -2.45 -40.26
C ALA A 26 29.77 -1.03 -39.91
N ALA A 27 29.93 -0.13 -40.86
CA ALA A 27 30.24 1.28 -40.62
C ALA A 27 29.10 1.99 -39.88
N PHE A 28 27.83 1.72 -40.25
CA PHE A 28 26.67 2.27 -39.59
C PHE A 28 26.54 1.77 -38.13
N ALA A 29 26.80 0.50 -37.89
CA ALA A 29 26.81 -0.08 -36.57
C ALA A 29 27.92 0.51 -35.68
N THR A 30 29.11 0.77 -36.24
CA THR A 30 30.26 1.35 -35.53
C THR A 30 30.00 2.84 -35.22
N VAL A 31 29.46 3.59 -36.16
CA VAL A 31 29.07 5.00 -35.96
C VAL A 31 27.97 5.10 -34.91
N ARG A 32 26.94 4.21 -34.94
CA ARG A 32 25.87 4.17 -33.95
C ARG A 32 26.41 3.83 -32.54
N SER A 33 27.38 2.92 -32.43
CA SER A 33 28.01 2.55 -31.16
C SER A 33 28.90 3.67 -30.61
N LEU A 34 29.64 4.36 -31.46
CA LEU A 34 30.48 5.51 -31.08
C LEU A 34 29.61 6.74 -30.66
N VAL A 35 28.56 7.04 -31.41
CA VAL A 35 27.63 8.14 -31.08
C VAL A 35 26.87 7.85 -29.81
N SER A 36 26.38 6.60 -29.61
CA SER A 36 25.68 6.23 -28.38
C SER A 36 26.61 6.20 -27.15
N GLY A 37 27.85 5.76 -27.32
CA GLY A 37 28.86 5.75 -26.24
C GLY A 37 29.31 7.17 -25.83
N THR A 38 29.52 8.06 -26.80
CA THR A 38 29.94 9.44 -26.57
C THR A 38 28.80 10.29 -26.00
N ILE A 39 27.58 10.15 -26.54
CA ILE A 39 26.39 10.82 -26.03
C ILE A 39 26.08 10.33 -24.60
N ARG A 40 26.19 9.02 -24.32
CA ARG A 40 25.98 8.47 -22.99
C ARG A 40 27.01 8.96 -21.96
N ARG A 41 28.26 9.24 -22.37
CA ARG A 41 29.30 9.82 -21.51
C ARG A 41 29.14 11.33 -21.29
N LEU A 42 28.60 12.08 -22.28
CA LEU A 42 28.34 13.52 -22.13
C LEU A 42 27.01 13.82 -21.42
N VAL A 43 25.97 13.02 -21.66
CA VAL A 43 24.62 13.24 -21.11
C VAL A 43 24.54 12.76 -19.65
N ARG A 44 25.35 11.77 -19.24
CA ARG A 44 25.34 11.28 -17.86
C ARG A 44 25.72 12.33 -16.79
N PRO A 45 26.80 13.10 -16.91
CA PRO A 45 27.09 14.15 -15.94
C PRO A 45 26.12 15.34 -16.05
N MET A 46 25.61 15.65 -17.24
CA MET A 46 24.65 16.72 -17.43
C MET A 46 23.25 16.33 -16.92
N GLY A 47 22.86 15.07 -17.07
CA GLY A 47 21.63 14.54 -16.48
C GLY A 47 21.65 14.56 -14.94
N VAL A 48 22.78 14.19 -14.32
CA VAL A 48 22.95 14.24 -12.86
C VAL A 48 23.01 15.70 -12.37
N TYR A 49 23.62 16.60 -13.14
CA TYR A 49 23.71 18.03 -12.78
C TYR A 49 22.35 18.74 -12.92
N LEU A 50 21.59 18.41 -13.95
CA LEU A 50 20.23 18.91 -14.16
C LEU A 50 19.25 18.30 -13.14
N ALA A 51 19.33 16.97 -12.89
CA ALA A 51 18.53 16.32 -11.86
C ALA A 51 18.77 16.91 -10.47
N GLY A 52 20.02 17.15 -10.09
CA GLY A 52 20.36 17.81 -8.82
C GLY A 52 19.85 19.24 -8.66
N ARG A 53 19.53 19.91 -9.78
CA ARG A 53 18.95 21.26 -9.78
C ARG A 53 17.42 21.25 -9.80
N TRP A 54 16.81 20.19 -10.37
CA TRP A 54 15.35 19.98 -10.36
C TRP A 54 14.86 19.46 -9.01
N VAL A 55 15.63 18.59 -8.34
CA VAL A 55 15.26 18.01 -7.04
C VAL A 55 15.19 19.05 -5.90
N ARG A 56 15.82 20.21 -6.04
CA ARG A 56 15.79 21.26 -5.00
C ARG A 56 14.46 22.00 -4.86
N GLY A 57 13.48 21.68 -5.62
CA GLY A 57 12.17 22.34 -5.59
C GLY A 57 10.98 21.43 -5.78
N LEU A 58 11.17 20.09 -5.69
CA LEU A 58 10.05 19.16 -5.80
C LEU A 58 9.14 19.29 -4.57
N SER A 59 7.86 19.51 -4.83
CA SER A 59 6.81 19.42 -3.83
C SER A 59 6.54 17.94 -3.47
N LEU A 60 5.87 17.70 -2.32
CA LEU A 60 5.46 16.35 -1.94
C LEU A 60 4.54 15.71 -2.99
N ASP A 61 3.69 16.51 -3.64
CA ASP A 61 2.79 16.03 -4.69
C ASP A 61 3.56 15.60 -5.95
N GLU A 62 4.59 16.34 -6.33
CA GLU A 62 5.48 15.95 -7.43
C GLU A 62 6.26 14.67 -7.10
N LEU A 63 6.65 14.47 -5.83
CA LEU A 63 7.28 13.23 -5.39
C LEU A 63 6.30 12.05 -5.46
N ARG A 64 5.04 12.23 -5.06
CA ARG A 64 3.98 11.22 -5.20
C ARG A 64 3.79 10.82 -6.67
N GLU A 65 3.74 11.80 -7.57
CA GLU A 65 3.62 11.55 -9.00
C GLU A 65 4.81 10.75 -9.55
N LEU A 66 6.03 11.08 -9.14
CA LEU A 66 7.23 10.33 -9.53
C LEU A 66 7.22 8.89 -9.04
N VAL A 67 6.73 8.62 -7.82
CA VAL A 67 6.56 7.26 -7.29
C VAL A 67 5.56 6.47 -8.15
N LEU A 68 4.43 7.07 -8.51
CA LEU A 68 3.44 6.44 -9.39
C LEU A 68 3.99 6.17 -10.79
N GLN A 69 4.72 7.13 -11.38
CA GLN A 69 5.37 6.93 -12.69
C GLN A 69 6.42 5.81 -12.65
N ALA A 70 7.21 5.71 -11.56
CA ALA A 70 8.19 4.64 -11.38
C ALA A 70 7.52 3.26 -11.27
N ARG A 71 6.34 3.20 -10.66
CA ARG A 71 5.51 1.98 -10.61
C ARG A 71 5.02 1.60 -12.01
N TRP A 72 4.43 2.54 -12.77
CA TRP A 72 3.96 2.27 -14.14
C TRP A 72 5.09 1.90 -15.10
N GLY A 73 6.28 2.47 -14.88
CA GLY A 73 7.50 2.12 -15.62
C GLY A 73 8.11 0.77 -15.23
N GLY A 74 7.55 0.03 -14.29
CA GLY A 74 8.05 -1.26 -13.82
C GLY A 74 9.36 -1.19 -13.02
N THR A 75 9.74 0.02 -12.53
CA THR A 75 10.94 0.23 -11.73
C THR A 75 10.69 -0.03 -10.24
N LEU A 76 9.47 0.22 -9.78
CA LEU A 76 8.98 -0.08 -8.43
C LEU A 76 7.86 -1.11 -8.51
N ASP A 77 7.84 -2.05 -7.58
CA ASP A 77 6.70 -2.93 -7.42
C ASP A 77 5.54 -2.23 -6.69
N ALA A 78 4.40 -2.89 -6.62
CA ALA A 78 3.20 -2.35 -6.00
C ALA A 78 3.39 -2.07 -4.51
N ARG A 79 4.11 -2.95 -3.80
CA ARG A 79 4.37 -2.85 -2.36
C ARG A 79 5.32 -1.71 -2.04
N ASP A 80 6.43 -1.59 -2.78
CA ASP A 80 7.40 -0.51 -2.61
C ASP A 80 6.77 0.85 -2.89
N SER A 81 5.95 0.94 -3.95
CA SER A 81 5.21 2.16 -4.29
C SER A 81 4.22 2.55 -3.20
N ALA A 82 3.44 1.59 -2.65
CA ALA A 82 2.51 1.84 -1.56
C ALA A 82 3.23 2.33 -0.30
N MET A 83 4.33 1.68 0.09
CA MET A 83 5.12 2.07 1.25
C MET A 83 5.70 3.49 1.10
N LEU A 84 6.25 3.84 -0.07
CA LEU A 84 6.74 5.19 -0.33
C LEU A 84 5.62 6.24 -0.26
N THR A 85 4.44 5.91 -0.78
CA THR A 85 3.26 6.78 -0.68
C THR A 85 2.83 6.97 0.77
N SER A 86 2.75 5.89 1.58
CA SER A 86 2.41 5.97 3.00
C SER A 86 3.41 6.83 3.79
N VAL A 87 4.71 6.74 3.49
CA VAL A 87 5.74 7.60 4.11
C VAL A 87 5.49 9.07 3.80
N LEU A 88 5.16 9.40 2.54
CA LEU A 88 4.87 10.78 2.15
C LEU A 88 3.59 11.32 2.80
N GLU A 89 2.56 10.48 2.93
CA GLU A 89 1.30 10.83 3.59
C GLU A 89 1.47 10.98 5.10
N PHE A 90 2.30 10.13 5.73
CA PHE A 90 2.58 10.20 7.17
C PHE A 90 3.17 11.54 7.58
N HIS A 91 3.94 12.19 6.70
CA HIS A 91 4.50 13.51 6.94
C HIS A 91 3.43 14.58 7.21
N ASP A 92 2.26 14.48 6.58
CA ASP A 92 1.15 15.43 6.72
C ASP A 92 0.23 15.12 7.91
N LYS A 93 0.28 13.87 8.44
CA LYS A 93 -0.59 13.42 9.54
C LYS A 93 -0.22 14.06 10.87
N ARG A 94 -1.25 14.26 11.70
CA ARG A 94 -1.16 14.74 13.08
C ARG A 94 -1.56 13.62 14.06
N ALA A 95 -1.33 13.83 15.33
CA ALA A 95 -1.68 12.86 16.38
C ALA A 95 -3.17 12.47 16.33
N HIS A 96 -4.07 13.44 16.08
CA HIS A 96 -5.52 13.19 15.99
C HIS A 96 -5.93 12.33 14.79
N ASP A 97 -5.12 12.30 13.70
CA ASP A 97 -5.42 11.50 12.50
C ASP A 97 -5.08 10.02 12.71
N VAL A 98 -4.22 9.72 13.70
CA VAL A 98 -3.67 8.37 13.93
C VAL A 98 -4.14 7.81 15.28
N MET A 99 -4.59 8.67 16.22
CA MET A 99 -4.94 8.24 17.55
C MET A 99 -6.15 7.29 17.56
N ARG A 100 -6.16 6.41 18.56
CA ARG A 100 -7.40 5.76 18.99
C ARG A 100 -8.26 6.79 19.73
N PRO A 101 -9.48 7.08 19.28
CA PRO A 101 -10.32 8.11 19.88
C PRO A 101 -10.72 7.73 21.32
N ARG A 102 -11.05 8.75 22.13
CA ARG A 102 -11.43 8.60 23.55
C ARG A 102 -12.50 7.52 23.80
N THR A 103 -13.47 7.41 22.88
CA THR A 103 -14.57 6.43 22.97
C THR A 103 -14.10 4.97 22.94
N ASP A 104 -12.92 4.73 22.38
CA ASP A 104 -12.37 3.40 22.14
C ASP A 104 -11.18 3.11 23.06
N VAL A 105 -10.87 4.05 23.98
CA VAL A 105 -9.80 3.90 24.97
C VAL A 105 -10.27 2.99 26.10
N VAL A 106 -9.59 1.88 26.27
CA VAL A 106 -9.73 1.02 27.45
C VAL A 106 -8.72 1.46 28.51
N ALA A 107 -9.22 1.92 29.64
CA ALA A 107 -8.43 2.43 30.77
C ALA A 107 -8.89 1.81 32.09
N LEU A 108 -8.05 1.88 33.11
CA LEU A 108 -8.29 1.29 34.43
C LEU A 108 -8.49 2.40 35.48
N PRO A 109 -9.56 2.38 36.29
CA PRO A 109 -9.66 3.20 37.47
C PRO A 109 -8.53 2.87 38.46
N VAL A 110 -7.93 3.87 39.12
CA VAL A 110 -6.79 3.69 40.03
C VAL A 110 -7.11 2.82 41.25
N ASP A 111 -8.38 2.82 41.65
CA ASP A 111 -8.91 2.05 42.80
C ASP A 111 -9.35 0.62 42.42
N SER A 112 -9.05 0.16 41.19
CA SER A 112 -9.40 -1.19 40.72
C SER A 112 -8.71 -2.26 41.59
N SER A 113 -9.46 -3.31 41.93
CA SER A 113 -8.89 -4.51 42.55
C SER A 113 -8.04 -5.32 41.54
N GLU A 114 -7.17 -6.19 42.05
CA GLU A 114 -6.34 -7.08 41.25
C GLU A 114 -7.20 -7.91 40.28
N GLU A 115 -8.34 -8.45 40.79
CA GLU A 115 -9.25 -9.27 39.98
C GLU A 115 -9.91 -8.47 38.86
N ALA A 116 -10.27 -7.20 39.11
CA ALA A 116 -10.86 -6.33 38.10
C ALA A 116 -9.84 -5.99 37.00
N VAL A 117 -8.61 -5.67 37.37
CA VAL A 117 -7.51 -5.43 36.43
C VAL A 117 -7.27 -6.69 35.55
N LEU A 118 -7.18 -7.87 36.21
CA LEU A 118 -6.96 -9.13 35.48
C LEU A 118 -8.12 -9.44 34.53
N ALA A 119 -9.36 -9.20 34.93
CA ALA A 119 -10.52 -9.40 34.08
C ALA A 119 -10.47 -8.56 32.81
N VAL A 120 -10.11 -7.26 32.91
CA VAL A 120 -9.94 -6.36 31.77
C VAL A 120 -8.78 -6.84 30.88
N MET A 121 -7.65 -7.22 31.49
CA MET A 121 -6.49 -7.72 30.73
C MET A 121 -6.81 -8.97 29.91
N ILE A 122 -7.61 -9.90 30.46
CA ILE A 122 -8.02 -11.14 29.76
C ILE A 122 -8.96 -10.81 28.61
N ALA A 123 -9.90 -9.88 28.81
CA ALA A 123 -10.88 -9.49 27.82
C ALA A 123 -10.22 -8.73 26.64
N GLU A 124 -9.42 -7.72 26.94
CA GLU A 124 -8.92 -6.75 25.96
C GLU A 124 -7.54 -7.09 25.41
N ARG A 125 -6.72 -7.83 26.16
CA ARG A 125 -5.39 -8.35 25.74
C ARG A 125 -4.37 -7.27 25.35
N TYR A 126 -4.51 -6.05 25.84
CA TYR A 126 -3.52 -5.00 25.60
C TYR A 126 -2.29 -5.15 26.52
N SER A 127 -1.15 -4.66 26.07
CA SER A 127 0.09 -4.65 26.85
C SER A 127 0.17 -3.48 27.81
N ARG A 128 -0.60 -2.40 27.55
CA ARG A 128 -0.57 -1.15 28.31
C ARG A 128 -1.97 -0.58 28.47
N TYR A 129 -2.25 -0.05 29.65
CA TYR A 129 -3.52 0.55 30.00
C TYR A 129 -3.30 1.91 30.63
N PRO A 130 -3.93 2.99 30.16
CA PRO A 130 -4.01 4.23 30.90
C PRO A 130 -4.68 3.98 32.26
N VAL A 131 -4.18 4.65 33.30
CA VAL A 131 -4.79 4.61 34.64
C VAL A 131 -5.30 6.00 34.97
N TYR A 132 -6.57 6.08 35.35
CA TYR A 132 -7.23 7.35 35.65
C TYR A 132 -7.80 7.39 37.09
N ARG A 133 -8.02 8.61 37.62
CA ARG A 133 -8.59 8.80 38.98
C ARG A 133 -10.11 8.96 38.92
N GLU A 134 -10.59 10.09 38.45
CA GLU A 134 -12.04 10.38 38.39
C GLU A 134 -12.64 10.16 37.01
N SER A 135 -11.92 10.50 35.98
CA SER A 135 -12.34 10.35 34.59
C SER A 135 -11.13 10.21 33.68
N LEU A 136 -11.36 9.92 32.39
CA LEU A 136 -10.31 9.87 31.38
C LEU A 136 -9.58 11.20 31.17
N ASP A 137 -10.07 12.31 31.72
CA ASP A 137 -9.35 13.58 31.71
C ASP A 137 -8.35 13.72 32.83
N ASP A 138 -8.41 12.84 33.84
CA ASP A 138 -7.44 12.77 34.96
C ASP A 138 -6.62 11.47 34.89
N ILE A 139 -5.81 11.36 33.85
CA ILE A 139 -4.91 10.20 33.65
C ILE A 139 -3.72 10.37 34.62
N LEU A 140 -3.53 9.40 35.51
CA LEU A 140 -2.39 9.33 36.41
C LEU A 140 -1.13 8.82 35.73
N GLY A 141 -1.30 7.91 34.79
CA GLY A 141 -0.18 7.28 34.13
C GLY A 141 -0.58 6.07 33.29
N VAL A 142 0.38 5.18 33.05
CA VAL A 142 0.20 3.96 32.26
C VAL A 142 0.64 2.75 33.08
N PHE A 143 -0.23 1.75 33.19
CA PHE A 143 0.04 0.44 33.75
C PHE A 143 0.49 -0.51 32.63
N LEU A 144 1.54 -1.30 32.90
CA LEU A 144 1.99 -2.36 31.98
C LEU A 144 1.45 -3.71 32.47
N ALA A 145 0.74 -4.42 31.63
CA ALA A 145 0.16 -5.73 31.96
C ALA A 145 1.16 -6.71 32.56
N LYS A 146 2.40 -6.73 32.06
CA LYS A 146 3.48 -7.57 32.58
C LYS A 146 3.89 -7.26 34.03
N ASP A 147 3.65 -6.05 34.49
CA ASP A 147 4.05 -5.64 35.84
C ASP A 147 3.15 -6.29 36.91
N LEU A 148 1.96 -6.78 36.52
CA LEU A 148 1.13 -7.60 37.40
C LEU A 148 1.84 -8.90 37.85
N LEU A 149 2.75 -9.41 37.03
CA LEU A 149 3.56 -10.59 37.37
C LEU A 149 4.56 -10.35 38.51
N LEU A 150 4.82 -9.07 38.82
CA LEU A 150 5.71 -8.66 39.91
C LEU A 150 4.96 -8.56 41.25
N HIS A 151 3.64 -8.64 41.26
CA HIS A 151 2.83 -8.58 42.49
C HIS A 151 2.95 -9.90 43.26
N GLU A 152 3.32 -9.75 44.56
CA GLU A 152 3.40 -10.90 45.45
C GLU A 152 2.00 -11.28 45.96
N ARG A 153 1.61 -12.52 45.70
CA ARG A 153 0.30 -13.05 46.13
C ARG A 153 0.11 -12.92 47.67
N GLY A 154 -1.02 -12.36 48.05
CA GLY A 154 -1.37 -12.20 49.47
C GLY A 154 -0.90 -10.87 50.09
N THR A 155 -0.26 -10.01 49.31
CA THR A 155 -0.01 -8.61 49.71
C THR A 155 -1.14 -7.70 49.25
N PRO A 156 -1.37 -6.53 49.87
CA PRO A 156 -2.35 -5.55 49.40
C PRO A 156 -1.98 -5.05 47.98
N PHE A 157 -2.90 -5.18 47.03
CA PHE A 157 -2.72 -4.67 45.68
C PHE A 157 -3.05 -3.17 45.62
N SER A 158 -2.21 -2.41 44.94
CA SER A 158 -2.46 -1.00 44.61
C SER A 158 -1.99 -0.74 43.18
N LEU A 159 -2.92 -0.45 42.27
CA LEU A 159 -2.61 -0.18 40.89
C LEU A 159 -1.69 1.03 40.70
N GLU A 160 -1.80 2.04 41.59
CA GLU A 160 -0.97 3.25 41.58
C GLU A 160 0.54 2.93 41.71
N GLN A 161 0.92 1.91 42.49
CA GLN A 161 2.33 1.51 42.68
C GLN A 161 2.97 0.96 41.39
N TYR A 162 2.17 0.42 40.48
CA TYR A 162 2.60 -0.14 39.19
C TYR A 162 2.38 0.84 38.04
N THR A 163 1.82 2.03 38.33
CA THR A 163 1.54 3.06 37.33
C THR A 163 2.77 3.91 37.08
N ARG A 164 3.16 4.03 35.83
CA ARG A 164 4.30 4.84 35.36
C ARG A 164 3.80 6.14 34.76
N GLU A 165 4.64 7.18 34.78
CA GLU A 165 4.32 8.46 34.17
C GLU A 165 3.89 8.32 32.71
N ALA A 166 2.79 8.98 32.37
CA ALA A 166 2.30 9.02 30.99
C ALA A 166 2.98 10.14 30.20
N MET A 167 3.20 9.89 28.91
CA MET A 167 3.58 10.93 27.96
C MET A 167 2.32 11.59 27.42
N TYR A 168 2.32 12.93 27.33
CA TYR A 168 1.21 13.71 26.79
C TYR A 168 1.63 14.47 25.54
N VAL A 169 0.76 14.48 24.53
CA VAL A 169 1.00 15.20 23.27
C VAL A 169 -0.27 15.94 22.84
N PRO A 170 -0.17 17.15 22.26
CA PRO A 170 -1.34 17.82 21.68
C PRO A 170 -1.86 17.06 20.45
N ALA A 171 -3.19 17.06 20.26
CA ALA A 171 -3.84 16.47 19.09
C ALA A 171 -3.34 17.03 17.75
N THR A 172 -2.91 18.30 17.75
CA THR A 172 -2.38 19.01 16.58
C THR A 172 -0.91 18.71 16.26
N ARG A 173 -0.18 17.96 17.15
CA ARG A 173 1.23 17.65 16.95
C ARG A 173 1.39 16.70 15.76
N ARG A 174 2.42 16.93 14.93
CA ARG A 174 2.71 16.07 13.77
C ARG A 174 3.06 14.66 14.22
N ALA A 175 2.50 13.66 13.54
CA ALA A 175 2.67 12.25 13.88
C ALA A 175 4.15 11.81 13.89
N GLU A 176 4.95 12.31 12.95
CA GLU A 176 6.40 12.05 12.89
C GLU A 176 7.13 12.51 14.15
N LEU A 177 6.76 13.68 14.70
CA LEU A 177 7.38 14.22 15.93
C LEU A 177 6.92 13.44 17.16
N VAL A 178 5.67 12.94 17.17
CA VAL A 178 5.19 12.05 18.24
C VAL A 178 5.98 10.74 18.24
N LEU A 179 6.22 10.16 17.07
CA LEU A 179 7.04 8.94 16.94
C LEU A 179 8.46 9.16 17.44
N ASP A 180 9.09 10.28 17.09
CA ASP A 180 10.44 10.62 17.58
C ASP A 180 10.48 10.84 19.09
N ASP A 181 9.45 11.50 19.66
CA ASP A 181 9.34 11.71 21.11
C ASP A 181 9.17 10.37 21.85
N LEU A 182 8.29 9.48 21.37
CA LEU A 182 8.11 8.13 21.94
C LEU A 182 9.43 7.34 21.93
N ARG A 183 10.17 7.36 20.81
CA ARG A 183 11.47 6.69 20.69
C ARG A 183 12.51 7.26 21.64
N ARG A 184 12.60 8.58 21.76
CA ARG A 184 13.56 9.28 22.63
C ARG A 184 13.30 9.01 24.10
N THR A 185 12.04 9.02 24.53
CA THR A 185 11.64 8.77 25.92
C THR A 185 11.51 7.28 26.23
N ARG A 186 11.62 6.41 25.24
CA ARG A 186 11.34 4.96 25.33
C ARG A 186 9.92 4.67 25.84
N ALA A 187 9.01 5.60 25.61
CA ALA A 187 7.59 5.38 25.81
C ALA A 187 7.02 4.66 24.56
N HIS A 188 5.99 3.87 24.77
CA HIS A 188 5.30 3.16 23.69
C HIS A 188 3.88 3.66 23.47
N MET A 189 3.43 4.57 24.33
CA MET A 189 2.09 5.15 24.31
C MET A 189 2.17 6.60 24.75
N ALA A 190 1.37 7.46 24.12
CA ALA A 190 1.13 8.82 24.53
C ALA A 190 -0.37 9.10 24.63
N ILE A 191 -0.76 9.88 25.64
CA ILE A 191 -2.11 10.41 25.77
C ILE A 191 -2.22 11.65 24.91
N VAL A 192 -3.23 11.70 24.04
CA VAL A 192 -3.48 12.82 23.14
C VAL A 192 -4.45 13.79 23.80
N LEU A 193 -4.04 15.06 23.93
CA LEU A 193 -4.84 16.11 24.54
C LEU A 193 -5.52 16.99 23.49
N ASP A 194 -6.75 17.37 23.75
CA ASP A 194 -7.48 18.38 23.02
C ASP A 194 -7.06 19.82 23.40
N GLU A 195 -7.68 20.83 22.79
CA GLU A 195 -7.38 22.25 23.00
C GLU A 195 -7.78 22.75 24.41
N TYR A 196 -8.61 21.98 25.12
CA TYR A 196 -9.09 22.30 26.47
C TYR A 196 -8.30 21.56 27.55
N GLY A 197 -7.34 20.73 27.16
CA GLY A 197 -6.54 19.89 28.06
C GLY A 197 -7.23 18.59 28.46
N GLY A 198 -8.38 18.26 27.87
CA GLY A 198 -9.03 16.97 28.02
C GLY A 198 -8.35 15.89 27.20
N THR A 199 -8.61 14.63 27.52
CA THR A 199 -8.10 13.49 26.76
C THR A 199 -8.95 13.29 25.48
N ALA A 200 -8.36 13.57 24.32
CA ALA A 200 -8.94 13.30 23.02
C ALA A 200 -8.84 11.81 22.63
N GLY A 201 -7.76 11.14 23.09
CA GLY A 201 -7.49 9.75 22.80
C GLY A 201 -6.11 9.31 23.25
N LEU A 202 -5.61 8.24 22.67
CA LEU A 202 -4.22 7.79 22.84
C LEU A 202 -3.62 7.38 21.50
N VAL A 203 -2.31 7.41 21.41
CA VAL A 203 -1.56 6.90 20.26
C VAL A 203 -0.44 5.99 20.76
N THR A 204 -0.24 4.88 20.08
CA THR A 204 0.87 3.97 20.37
C THR A 204 1.97 4.09 19.32
N MET A 205 3.17 3.60 19.64
CA MET A 205 4.27 3.52 18.68
C MET A 205 3.89 2.59 17.52
N GLU A 206 3.19 1.51 17.84
CA GLU A 206 2.70 0.52 16.92
C GLU A 206 1.75 1.16 15.88
N ASP A 207 0.76 1.96 16.31
CA ASP A 207 -0.18 2.68 15.43
C ASP A 207 0.57 3.64 14.48
N LEU A 208 1.58 4.36 14.97
CA LEU A 208 2.38 5.30 14.15
C LEU A 208 3.24 4.56 13.11
N VAL A 209 3.82 3.43 13.48
CA VAL A 209 4.64 2.62 12.57
C VAL A 209 3.76 1.97 11.51
N GLU A 210 2.57 1.52 11.86
CA GLU A 210 1.58 0.98 10.92
C GLU A 210 1.21 1.99 9.83
N GLN A 211 1.09 3.29 10.17
CA GLN A 211 0.84 4.34 9.18
C GLN A 211 1.97 4.51 8.15
N VAL A 212 3.20 4.16 8.51
CA VAL A 212 4.37 4.26 7.62
C VAL A 212 4.53 3.01 6.77
N ILE A 213 4.38 1.83 7.39
CA ILE A 213 4.59 0.54 6.72
C ILE A 213 3.35 0.16 5.89
N GLY A 214 2.18 0.75 6.21
CA GLY A 214 0.89 0.29 5.76
C GLY A 214 0.48 -0.99 6.50
N GLU A 215 -0.72 -1.48 6.27
CA GLU A 215 -1.05 -2.84 6.67
C GLU A 215 0.00 -3.76 6.03
N ILE A 216 0.84 -4.37 6.87
CA ILE A 216 1.73 -5.43 6.41
C ILE A 216 0.77 -6.54 6.03
N ALA A 217 0.40 -6.59 4.74
CA ALA A 217 -0.31 -7.73 4.20
C ALA A 217 0.60 -8.94 4.47
N ASP A 218 0.33 -9.66 5.54
CA ASP A 218 1.00 -10.91 5.84
C ASP A 218 0.75 -11.83 4.64
N GLU A 219 1.79 -12.50 4.15
CA GLU A 219 1.65 -13.51 3.09
C GLU A 219 0.61 -14.58 3.46
N TYR A 220 0.19 -14.58 4.72
CA TYR A 220 -0.81 -15.47 5.33
C TYR A 220 -2.12 -14.77 5.70
N ASP A 221 -2.31 -13.46 5.41
CA ASP A 221 -3.57 -12.79 5.73
C ASP A 221 -4.65 -13.22 4.72
N PRO A 222 -5.69 -13.94 5.16
CA PRO A 222 -6.75 -14.42 4.27
C PRO A 222 -7.54 -13.29 3.61
N THR A 223 -7.44 -12.05 4.12
CA THR A 223 -8.14 -10.87 3.58
C THR A 223 -7.48 -10.26 2.35
N THR A 224 -6.21 -10.60 2.05
CA THR A 224 -5.47 -10.09 0.88
C THR A 224 -5.34 -11.14 -0.22
N ARG A 225 -5.90 -12.35 -0.03
CA ARG A 225 -5.82 -13.39 -1.05
C ARG A 225 -6.78 -13.10 -2.20
N THR A 226 -6.20 -12.74 -3.33
CA THR A 226 -6.80 -13.04 -4.63
C THR A 226 -6.79 -14.55 -4.78
N SER A 227 -7.85 -15.24 -4.34
CA SER A 227 -7.98 -16.65 -4.58
C SER A 227 -8.49 -16.86 -6.00
N LEU A 228 -7.60 -17.32 -6.89
CA LEU A 228 -8.03 -17.99 -8.12
C LEU A 228 -8.64 -19.32 -7.68
N GLU A 229 -9.96 -19.37 -7.52
CA GLU A 229 -10.64 -20.65 -7.43
C GLU A 229 -10.50 -21.44 -8.73
N ALA A 230 -10.53 -22.77 -8.65
CA ALA A 230 -10.23 -23.70 -9.74
C ALA A 230 -11.09 -23.53 -11.02
N ASP A 231 -12.14 -22.68 -10.99
CA ASP A 231 -13.06 -22.39 -12.11
C ASP A 231 -12.83 -21.01 -12.77
N GLY A 232 -11.70 -20.33 -12.47
CA GLY A 232 -11.41 -19.03 -13.09
C GLY A 232 -12.22 -17.85 -12.52
N VAL A 233 -12.78 -18.02 -11.32
CA VAL A 233 -13.48 -16.98 -10.57
C VAL A 233 -12.44 -16.17 -9.77
N LEU A 234 -12.41 -14.87 -9.99
CA LEU A 234 -11.48 -13.95 -9.31
C LEU A 234 -12.20 -13.32 -8.13
N GLU A 235 -11.68 -13.51 -6.91
CA GLU A 235 -12.17 -12.85 -5.71
C GLU A 235 -11.16 -11.78 -5.27
N LEU A 236 -11.64 -10.55 -5.07
CA LEU A 236 -10.83 -9.37 -4.74
C LEU A 236 -11.27 -8.76 -3.42
N ALA A 237 -10.31 -8.27 -2.65
CA ALA A 237 -10.59 -7.53 -1.43
C ALA A 237 -11.26 -6.18 -1.73
N GLY A 238 -12.27 -5.80 -0.93
CA GLY A 238 -12.99 -4.54 -1.07
C GLY A 238 -12.11 -3.28 -0.92
N PRO A 239 -11.13 -3.25 0.00
CA PRO A 239 -10.19 -2.13 0.15
C PRO A 239 -9.19 -1.94 -1.00
N LEU A 240 -9.10 -2.87 -1.97
CA LEU A 240 -8.18 -2.73 -3.11
C LEU A 240 -8.41 -1.40 -3.84
N SER A 241 -7.30 -0.68 -4.06
CA SER A 241 -7.31 0.55 -4.85
C SER A 241 -7.76 0.28 -6.28
N LEU A 242 -8.58 1.14 -6.86
CA LEU A 242 -8.98 1.03 -8.26
C LEU A 242 -7.81 1.17 -9.23
N ILE A 243 -6.73 1.83 -8.83
CA ILE A 243 -5.49 1.89 -9.61
C ILE A 243 -4.91 0.48 -9.74
N ASP A 244 -4.83 -0.27 -8.62
CA ASP A 244 -4.32 -1.63 -8.60
C ASP A 244 -5.24 -2.60 -9.33
N VAL A 245 -6.55 -2.45 -9.13
CA VAL A 245 -7.56 -3.26 -9.82
C VAL A 245 -7.46 -3.14 -11.34
N ARG A 246 -7.22 -1.93 -11.85
CA ARG A 246 -7.01 -1.69 -13.29
C ARG A 246 -5.67 -2.22 -13.78
N ALA A 247 -4.59 -1.97 -13.02
CA ALA A 247 -3.23 -2.33 -13.43
C ALA A 247 -2.99 -3.85 -13.40
N ASP A 248 -3.36 -4.50 -12.29
CA ASP A 248 -2.99 -5.89 -12.03
C ASP A 248 -4.04 -6.89 -12.55
N TYR A 249 -5.33 -6.49 -12.53
CA TYR A 249 -6.44 -7.37 -12.92
C TYR A 249 -7.10 -7.00 -14.23
N GLN A 250 -6.69 -5.88 -14.86
CA GLN A 250 -7.23 -5.40 -16.13
C GLN A 250 -8.76 -5.27 -16.15
N LEU A 251 -9.34 -4.84 -15.01
CA LEU A 251 -10.76 -4.56 -14.89
C LEU A 251 -11.03 -3.10 -15.25
N ASP A 252 -11.91 -2.88 -16.20
CA ASP A 252 -12.30 -1.53 -16.66
C ASP A 252 -13.37 -0.93 -15.72
N ILE A 253 -12.98 -0.57 -14.49
CA ILE A 253 -13.87 0.08 -13.54
C ILE A 253 -13.96 1.57 -13.88
N PRO A 254 -15.16 2.16 -14.02
CA PRO A 254 -15.35 3.57 -14.32
C PRO A 254 -14.67 4.49 -13.30
N GLU A 255 -14.24 5.67 -13.75
CA GLU A 255 -13.74 6.73 -12.89
C GLU A 255 -14.88 7.41 -12.13
N GLY A 256 -14.64 7.87 -10.90
CA GLY A 256 -15.62 8.53 -10.06
C GLY A 256 -15.01 8.99 -8.73
N GLU A 257 -15.86 9.38 -7.78
CA GLU A 257 -15.45 9.86 -6.45
C GLU A 257 -14.99 8.72 -5.50
N TRP A 258 -14.84 7.53 -6.00
CA TRP A 258 -14.42 6.34 -5.26
C TRP A 258 -12.96 5.98 -5.53
N THR A 259 -12.24 5.58 -4.49
CA THR A 259 -10.81 5.22 -4.57
C THR A 259 -10.57 3.72 -4.47
N THR A 260 -11.56 2.94 -3.95
CA THR A 260 -11.44 1.50 -3.73
C THR A 260 -12.53 0.71 -4.46
N LEU A 261 -12.31 -0.58 -4.69
CA LEU A 261 -13.27 -1.47 -5.34
C LEU A 261 -14.57 -1.59 -4.53
N GLY A 262 -14.47 -1.69 -3.21
CA GLY A 262 -15.62 -1.71 -2.30
C GLY A 262 -16.36 -0.37 -2.27
N GLY A 263 -15.63 0.75 -2.35
CA GLY A 263 -16.20 2.10 -2.48
C GLY A 263 -16.98 2.27 -3.77
N PHE A 264 -16.46 1.79 -4.89
CA PHE A 264 -17.18 1.75 -6.17
C PHE A 264 -18.49 0.94 -6.05
N ALA A 265 -18.42 -0.28 -5.52
CA ALA A 265 -19.59 -1.13 -5.36
C ALA A 265 -20.65 -0.48 -4.44
N PHE A 266 -20.22 0.14 -3.34
CA PHE A 266 -21.11 0.88 -2.43
C PHE A 266 -21.81 2.04 -3.13
N ALA A 267 -21.07 2.84 -3.88
CA ALA A 267 -21.60 4.00 -4.59
C ALA A 267 -22.62 3.59 -5.66
N MET A 268 -22.33 2.54 -6.41
CA MET A 268 -23.22 2.03 -7.45
C MET A 268 -24.52 1.42 -6.90
N LEU A 269 -24.49 0.85 -5.70
CA LEU A 269 -25.69 0.33 -5.04
C LEU A 269 -26.61 1.45 -4.51
N GLY A 270 -26.06 2.63 -4.16
CA GLY A 270 -26.82 3.73 -3.58
C GLY A 270 -27.51 3.41 -2.23
N ARG A 271 -27.19 2.30 -1.60
CA ARG A 271 -27.71 1.82 -0.31
C ARG A 271 -26.66 0.99 0.44
N ALA A 272 -26.94 0.67 1.70
CA ALA A 272 -26.09 -0.22 2.45
C ALA A 272 -25.94 -1.59 1.73
N PRO A 273 -24.69 -2.09 1.54
CA PRO A 273 -24.42 -3.31 0.83
C PRO A 273 -24.88 -4.54 1.62
N ARG A 274 -25.20 -5.61 0.91
CA ARG A 274 -25.53 -6.94 1.47
C ARG A 274 -24.75 -8.01 0.72
N VAL A 275 -24.41 -9.11 1.40
CA VAL A 275 -23.83 -10.26 0.74
C VAL A 275 -24.77 -10.77 -0.34
N GLY A 276 -24.26 -11.05 -1.54
CA GLY A 276 -25.02 -11.43 -2.71
C GLY A 276 -25.47 -10.26 -3.59
N ASP A 277 -25.27 -9.00 -3.18
CA ASP A 277 -25.53 -7.86 -4.04
C ASP A 277 -24.57 -7.86 -5.24
N ARG A 278 -25.10 -7.42 -6.40
CA ARG A 278 -24.35 -7.41 -7.66
C ARG A 278 -24.32 -6.02 -8.27
N VAL A 279 -23.14 -5.66 -8.79
CA VAL A 279 -22.87 -4.36 -9.40
C VAL A 279 -22.28 -4.59 -10.79
N LEU A 280 -22.89 -3.98 -11.80
CA LEU A 280 -22.42 -4.06 -13.18
C LEU A 280 -21.31 -3.03 -13.44
N PHE A 281 -20.29 -3.45 -14.21
CA PHE A 281 -19.27 -2.57 -14.76
C PHE A 281 -18.99 -2.95 -16.24
N PRO A 282 -18.30 -2.12 -17.05
CA PRO A 282 -18.11 -2.38 -18.49
C PRO A 282 -17.47 -3.73 -18.84
N GLY A 283 -16.68 -4.30 -17.93
CA GLY A 283 -16.00 -5.59 -18.10
C GLY A 283 -16.71 -6.80 -17.49
N GLY A 284 -17.90 -6.63 -16.86
CA GLY A 284 -18.59 -7.73 -16.19
C GLY A 284 -19.48 -7.33 -15.02
N GLU A 285 -19.50 -8.14 -13.99
CA GLU A 285 -20.30 -7.99 -12.79
C GLU A 285 -19.44 -8.26 -11.54
N LEU A 286 -19.64 -7.47 -10.50
CA LEU A 286 -19.05 -7.67 -9.16
C LEU A 286 -20.14 -8.17 -8.21
N GLU A 287 -19.94 -9.31 -7.58
CA GLU A 287 -20.82 -9.85 -6.54
C GLU A 287 -20.17 -9.65 -5.17
N ILE A 288 -20.88 -9.08 -4.22
CA ILE A 288 -20.40 -8.89 -2.84
C ILE A 288 -20.45 -10.23 -2.11
N VAL A 289 -19.29 -10.76 -1.72
CA VAL A 289 -19.20 -12.07 -1.03
C VAL A 289 -18.96 -11.93 0.47
N ALA A 290 -18.41 -10.80 0.92
CA ALA A 290 -18.21 -10.53 2.34
C ALA A 290 -18.37 -9.05 2.68
N ILE A 291 -18.84 -8.78 3.91
CA ILE A 291 -19.03 -7.43 4.47
C ILE A 291 -18.46 -7.44 5.88
N ASP A 292 -17.73 -6.36 6.22
CA ASP A 292 -17.27 -6.06 7.56
C ASP A 292 -17.96 -4.77 8.05
N GLY A 293 -18.88 -4.92 9.01
CA GLY A 293 -19.72 -3.83 9.50
C GLY A 293 -20.54 -3.20 8.38
N ARG A 294 -20.14 -2.01 7.90
CA ARG A 294 -20.75 -1.29 6.78
C ARG A 294 -19.87 -1.26 5.52
N ARG A 295 -18.69 -1.89 5.58
CA ARG A 295 -17.72 -1.90 4.49
C ARG A 295 -17.83 -3.19 3.69
N VAL A 296 -17.68 -3.10 2.39
CA VAL A 296 -17.52 -4.28 1.54
C VAL A 296 -16.12 -4.85 1.77
N ALA A 297 -16.04 -6.07 2.30
CA ALA A 297 -14.79 -6.73 2.63
C ALA A 297 -14.22 -7.51 1.44
N ALA A 298 -15.08 -8.22 0.68
CA ALA A 298 -14.63 -8.98 -0.49
C ALA A 298 -15.70 -8.98 -1.60
N LEU A 299 -15.23 -9.01 -2.86
CA LEU A 299 -16.06 -9.06 -4.06
C LEU A 299 -15.56 -10.16 -4.99
N ARG A 300 -16.49 -10.83 -5.64
CA ARG A 300 -16.24 -11.81 -6.69
C ARG A 300 -16.48 -11.19 -8.05
N VAL A 301 -15.50 -11.34 -8.96
CA VAL A 301 -15.55 -10.78 -10.31
C VAL A 301 -16.09 -11.83 -11.27
N HIS A 302 -17.20 -11.51 -11.90
CA HIS A 302 -17.76 -12.28 -13.01
C HIS A 302 -17.45 -11.53 -14.31
N ARG A 303 -16.41 -11.94 -15.05
CA ARG A 303 -16.07 -11.31 -16.33
C ARG A 303 -17.12 -11.63 -17.38
N ALA A 304 -17.52 -10.65 -18.17
CA ALA A 304 -18.35 -10.88 -19.33
C ALA A 304 -17.61 -11.85 -20.27
N ARG A 305 -18.24 -12.97 -20.63
CA ARG A 305 -17.70 -13.86 -21.67
C ARG A 305 -17.55 -13.03 -22.94
N SER A 306 -16.31 -12.78 -23.39
CA SER A 306 -16.07 -12.24 -24.72
C SER A 306 -16.72 -13.23 -25.70
N ALA A 307 -17.70 -12.74 -26.48
CA ALA A 307 -18.26 -13.52 -27.57
C ALA A 307 -17.09 -13.94 -28.49
N ARG A 308 -16.70 -15.21 -28.45
CA ARG A 308 -15.79 -15.75 -29.43
C ARG A 308 -16.43 -15.47 -30.78
N SER A 309 -15.81 -14.60 -31.59
CA SER A 309 -16.16 -14.49 -33.01
C SER A 309 -16.19 -15.90 -33.63
N PRO A 310 -17.25 -16.29 -34.31
CA PRO A 310 -17.29 -17.57 -34.95
C PRO A 310 -16.14 -17.64 -35.99
N VAL A 311 -15.28 -18.63 -35.83
CA VAL A 311 -14.26 -18.98 -36.82
C VAL A 311 -14.99 -19.28 -38.09
N PRO A 312 -14.72 -18.61 -39.23
CA PRO A 312 -15.34 -18.95 -40.50
C PRO A 312 -14.95 -20.39 -40.87
N PRO A 313 -15.87 -21.21 -41.43
CA PRO A 313 -15.56 -22.56 -41.82
C PRO A 313 -14.48 -22.55 -42.90
N SER A 314 -13.44 -23.39 -42.72
CA SER A 314 -12.39 -23.61 -43.69
C SER A 314 -13.00 -24.11 -45.01
N PRO A 315 -12.53 -23.63 -46.19
CA PRO A 315 -13.01 -24.14 -47.46
C PRO A 315 -12.63 -25.62 -47.62
N VAL A 316 -13.61 -26.41 -47.97
CA VAL A 316 -13.44 -27.82 -48.33
C VAL A 316 -12.63 -27.87 -49.63
N PRO A 317 -11.53 -28.66 -49.74
CA PRO A 317 -10.83 -28.85 -50.98
C PRO A 317 -11.67 -29.71 -51.96
N ALA A 318 -11.72 -29.27 -53.23
CA ALA A 318 -12.37 -29.96 -54.32
C ALA A 318 -11.55 -31.16 -54.82
#